data_d4fe6ce00ff63ba44261eef3ceee44be
#
_entry.id   d4fe6ce00ff63ba44261eef3ceee44be
#
_cell.length_a   1.000
_cell.length_b   1.000
_cell.length_c   1.000
_cell.angle_alpha   90.00
_cell.angle_beta   90.00
_cell.angle_gamma   90.00
#
_symmetry.space_group_name_H-M   'P 1'
#
loop_
_entity.id
_entity.type
_entity.pdbx_description
1 polymer ?
#
loop_
_entity_poly.entity_id
_entity_poly.type
_entity_poly.pdbx_seq_one_letter_code
_entity_poly.pdbx_strand_id
1 'polypeptide(L)'
;DKKSLELIGGITYKQVKELNNSGIHTLKELSSCKDNPTGISSTSYSKLLKKANALIKSDEEIFFEVNLDNIKDLTDIEEPENGDIYIDFEWYPYSGELENFFYLFGYFQINDNESSFDYLWSDAEDEEESNLQNFVDYIIEQKQKNPDAKIYHYNHSEKTELLKLCDKYKYKENEIKEIIDSSFIDLLKPIRNSFTIGLTSNSLKEIEKVLNINRLEEVQSGGQSMKYFESFYFENNWNVKKDIIEYNKQDCENLYILHKWLYNQKHLLSD
;
A
#
# COMPACT_ATOMS: atom_id res chain seq x y z
N ASP A 1 5.22 -8.09 -29.32
CA ASP A 1 6.25 -8.37 -28.32
C ASP A 1 5.74 -9.40 -27.31
N LYS A 2 6.57 -10.42 -27.09
CA LYS A 2 6.26 -11.50 -26.16
C LYS A 2 6.56 -11.00 -24.74
N LYS A 3 5.54 -10.62 -23.99
CA LYS A 3 5.73 -10.20 -22.58
C LYS A 3 6.14 -11.40 -21.73
N SER A 4 7.17 -11.26 -20.87
CA SER A 4 7.69 -12.31 -19.98
C SER A 4 6.67 -12.72 -18.91
N LEU A 5 6.70 -13.99 -18.49
CA LEU A 5 5.92 -14.50 -17.35
C LEU A 5 6.24 -13.79 -16.04
N GLU A 6 7.45 -13.28 -15.89
CA GLU A 6 7.92 -12.56 -14.70
C GLU A 6 7.20 -11.24 -14.45
N LEU A 7 6.47 -10.73 -15.45
CA LEU A 7 5.60 -9.56 -15.29
C LEU A 7 4.34 -9.86 -14.46
N ILE A 8 4.01 -11.14 -14.23
CA ILE A 8 2.88 -11.51 -13.36
C ILE A 8 3.27 -11.26 -11.91
N GLY A 9 2.72 -10.21 -11.32
CA GLY A 9 2.98 -9.87 -9.92
C GLY A 9 2.71 -11.04 -8.97
N GLY A 10 3.73 -11.41 -8.20
CA GLY A 10 3.67 -12.50 -7.23
C GLY A 10 3.84 -13.91 -7.81
N ILE A 11 4.20 -14.05 -9.10
CA ILE A 11 4.62 -15.35 -9.64
C ILE A 11 5.92 -15.80 -8.97
N THR A 12 5.98 -17.07 -8.56
CA THR A 12 7.17 -17.62 -7.92
C THR A 12 8.13 -18.18 -8.95
N TYR A 13 9.44 -18.21 -8.63
CA TYR A 13 10.46 -18.88 -9.46
C TYR A 13 10.07 -20.33 -9.79
N LYS A 14 9.51 -21.07 -8.82
CA LYS A 14 9.03 -22.44 -9.03
C LYS A 14 7.93 -22.49 -10.10
N GLN A 15 6.96 -21.59 -10.03
CA GLN A 15 5.88 -21.54 -11.03
C GLN A 15 6.40 -21.19 -12.41
N VAL A 16 7.31 -20.24 -12.56
CA VAL A 16 7.96 -19.90 -13.85
C VAL A 16 8.68 -21.13 -14.41
N LYS A 17 9.42 -21.87 -13.57
CA LYS A 17 10.11 -23.08 -13.97
C LYS A 17 9.15 -24.17 -14.47
N GLU A 18 8.05 -24.43 -13.76
CA GLU A 18 7.07 -25.45 -14.16
C GLU A 18 6.32 -25.05 -15.46
N LEU A 19 6.01 -23.77 -15.65
CA LEU A 19 5.47 -23.25 -16.90
C LEU A 19 6.44 -23.46 -18.05
N ASN A 20 7.71 -23.10 -17.87
CA ASN A 20 8.75 -23.27 -18.88
C ASN A 20 8.97 -24.73 -19.24
N ASN A 21 8.97 -25.65 -18.27
CA ASN A 21 9.05 -27.11 -18.48
C ASN A 21 7.88 -27.64 -19.32
N SER A 22 6.74 -26.95 -19.26
CA SER A 22 5.53 -27.27 -20.03
C SER A 22 5.44 -26.54 -21.38
N GLY A 23 6.53 -25.85 -21.79
CA GLY A 23 6.59 -25.11 -23.06
C GLY A 23 5.91 -23.77 -23.06
N ILE A 24 5.59 -23.21 -21.86
CA ILE A 24 4.94 -21.91 -21.68
C ILE A 24 5.99 -20.91 -21.20
N HIS A 25 6.39 -19.96 -22.05
CA HIS A 25 7.49 -19.01 -21.81
C HIS A 25 7.02 -17.55 -21.78
N THR A 26 5.80 -17.28 -22.22
CA THR A 26 5.25 -15.91 -22.37
C THR A 26 3.83 -15.80 -21.84
N LEU A 27 3.41 -14.57 -21.52
CA LEU A 27 2.02 -14.29 -21.13
C LEU A 27 1.01 -14.78 -22.19
N LYS A 28 1.34 -14.62 -23.48
CA LYS A 28 0.47 -15.03 -24.60
C LYS A 28 0.34 -16.56 -24.68
N GLU A 29 1.42 -17.29 -24.49
CA GLU A 29 1.38 -18.75 -24.45
C GLU A 29 0.58 -19.23 -23.24
N LEU A 30 0.80 -18.62 -22.06
CA LEU A 30 0.01 -18.91 -20.87
C LEU A 30 -1.49 -18.66 -21.10
N SER A 31 -1.85 -17.51 -21.66
CA SER A 31 -3.26 -17.16 -21.92
C SER A 31 -3.97 -18.10 -22.90
N SER A 32 -3.21 -18.75 -23.78
CA SER A 32 -3.73 -19.66 -24.79
C SER A 32 -3.71 -21.14 -24.34
N CYS A 33 -3.06 -21.43 -23.22
CA CYS A 33 -2.92 -22.79 -22.71
C CYS A 33 -4.21 -23.25 -22.02
N LYS A 34 -4.75 -24.39 -22.43
CA LYS A 34 -5.99 -24.96 -21.87
C LYS A 34 -5.74 -25.91 -20.71
N ASP A 35 -4.57 -26.51 -20.68
CA ASP A 35 -4.23 -27.56 -19.72
C ASP A 35 -3.43 -27.00 -18.56
N ASN A 36 -3.75 -27.45 -17.34
CA ASN A 36 -2.98 -27.06 -16.17
C ASN A 36 -1.62 -27.77 -16.16
N PRO A 37 -0.49 -27.03 -16.18
CA PRO A 37 0.84 -27.62 -16.11
C PRO A 37 1.06 -28.46 -14.84
N THR A 38 1.80 -29.56 -14.99
CA THR A 38 2.19 -30.38 -13.84
C THR A 38 3.00 -29.57 -12.84
N GLY A 39 2.72 -29.73 -11.54
CA GLY A 39 3.44 -29.03 -10.47
C GLY A 39 2.83 -27.68 -10.05
N ILE A 40 1.78 -27.22 -10.72
CA ILE A 40 1.01 -26.03 -10.35
C ILE A 40 -0.42 -26.47 -9.97
N SER A 41 -0.91 -26.04 -8.79
CA SER A 41 -2.31 -26.35 -8.41
C SER A 41 -3.30 -25.64 -9.34
N SER A 42 -4.47 -26.24 -9.57
CA SER A 42 -5.51 -25.66 -10.42
C SER A 42 -5.92 -24.24 -9.98
N THR A 43 -5.99 -24.00 -8.67
CA THR A 43 -6.29 -22.68 -8.12
C THR A 43 -5.19 -21.68 -8.45
N SER A 44 -3.92 -22.04 -8.30
CA SER A 44 -2.79 -21.17 -8.64
C SER A 44 -2.72 -20.90 -10.13
N TYR A 45 -2.92 -21.93 -10.94
CA TYR A 45 -2.95 -21.80 -12.40
C TYR A 45 -4.04 -20.85 -12.88
N SER A 46 -5.28 -21.01 -12.36
CA SER A 46 -6.39 -20.11 -12.68
C SER A 46 -6.07 -18.65 -12.33
N LYS A 47 -5.41 -18.38 -11.18
CA LYS A 47 -4.98 -17.03 -10.81
C LYS A 47 -3.92 -16.47 -11.76
N LEU A 48 -2.93 -17.28 -12.14
CA LEU A 48 -1.89 -16.88 -13.10
C LEU A 48 -2.49 -16.57 -14.47
N LEU A 49 -3.43 -17.40 -14.94
CA LEU A 49 -4.13 -17.22 -16.20
C LEU A 49 -4.96 -15.93 -16.22
N LYS A 50 -5.73 -15.64 -15.16
CA LYS A 50 -6.48 -14.37 -15.02
C LYS A 50 -5.55 -13.18 -15.09
N LYS A 51 -4.44 -13.19 -14.33
CA LYS A 51 -3.44 -12.10 -14.32
C LYS A 51 -2.75 -11.93 -15.68
N ALA A 52 -2.36 -13.02 -16.35
CA ALA A 52 -1.78 -12.97 -17.69
C ALA A 52 -2.74 -12.31 -18.69
N ASN A 53 -4.01 -12.72 -18.67
CA ASN A 53 -5.04 -12.14 -19.53
C ASN A 53 -5.25 -10.63 -19.23
N ALA A 54 -5.28 -10.24 -17.97
CA ALA A 54 -5.41 -8.83 -17.59
C ALA A 54 -4.22 -7.99 -18.09
N LEU A 55 -2.98 -8.50 -17.91
CA LEU A 55 -1.76 -7.86 -18.42
C LEU A 55 -1.74 -7.71 -19.95
N ILE A 56 -2.28 -8.70 -20.68
CA ILE A 56 -2.37 -8.65 -22.15
C ILE A 56 -3.40 -7.61 -22.59
N LYS A 57 -4.50 -7.50 -21.88
CA LYS A 57 -5.58 -6.53 -22.17
C LYS A 57 -5.18 -5.09 -21.82
N SER A 58 -4.21 -4.90 -20.91
CA SER A 58 -3.72 -3.57 -20.52
C SER A 58 -2.71 -3.06 -21.55
N ASP A 59 -3.19 -2.37 -22.58
CA ASP A 59 -2.37 -1.77 -23.64
C ASP A 59 -2.32 -0.24 -23.48
N GLU A 60 -3.36 0.48 -23.84
CA GLU A 60 -3.48 1.93 -23.67
C GLU A 60 -4.05 2.30 -22.28
N GLU A 61 -5.00 1.50 -21.77
CA GLU A 61 -5.57 1.65 -20.44
C GLU A 61 -5.35 0.41 -19.57
N ILE A 62 -5.22 0.62 -18.27
CA ILE A 62 -5.08 -0.51 -17.35
C ILE A 62 -6.41 -1.27 -17.25
N PHE A 63 -6.40 -2.51 -17.70
CA PHE A 63 -7.55 -3.39 -17.55
C PHE A 63 -7.73 -3.82 -16.09
N PHE A 64 -8.94 -3.73 -15.58
CA PHE A 64 -9.33 -4.35 -14.31
C PHE A 64 -10.73 -4.94 -14.37
N GLU A 65 -10.98 -5.95 -13.57
CA GLU A 65 -12.29 -6.57 -13.38
C GLU A 65 -12.50 -6.93 -11.91
N VAL A 66 -13.75 -6.86 -11.46
CA VAL A 66 -14.12 -7.29 -10.11
C VAL A 66 -14.31 -8.81 -10.09
N ASN A 67 -13.72 -9.46 -9.10
CA ASN A 67 -13.87 -10.90 -8.87
C ASN A 67 -15.10 -11.15 -7.99
N LEU A 68 -16.24 -11.39 -8.63
CA LEU A 68 -17.52 -11.58 -7.95
C LEU A 68 -17.54 -12.75 -6.94
N ASP A 69 -16.66 -13.73 -7.10
CA ASP A 69 -16.55 -14.87 -6.17
C ASP A 69 -15.88 -14.46 -4.83
N ASN A 70 -15.26 -13.30 -4.77
CA ASN A 70 -14.48 -12.84 -3.61
C ASN A 70 -14.59 -11.32 -3.40
N ILE A 71 -15.81 -10.81 -3.25
CA ILE A 71 -16.10 -9.36 -3.14
C ILE A 71 -16.20 -8.87 -1.70
N LYS A 72 -16.08 -9.76 -0.70
CA LYS A 72 -16.34 -9.38 0.70
C LYS A 72 -15.52 -8.17 1.14
N ASP A 73 -14.20 -8.20 0.91
CA ASP A 73 -13.33 -7.09 1.34
C ASP A 73 -13.66 -5.77 0.63
N LEU A 74 -14.23 -5.81 -0.59
CA LEU A 74 -14.71 -4.62 -1.28
C LEU A 74 -16.06 -4.15 -0.71
N THR A 75 -16.98 -5.07 -0.43
CA THR A 75 -18.29 -4.73 0.15
C THR A 75 -18.19 -4.20 1.57
N ASP A 76 -17.14 -4.58 2.32
CA ASP A 76 -16.86 -4.08 3.67
C ASP A 76 -16.26 -2.64 3.67
N ILE A 77 -15.88 -2.08 2.51
CA ILE A 77 -15.44 -0.68 2.41
C ILE A 77 -16.61 0.26 2.68
N GLU A 78 -16.45 1.13 3.65
CA GLU A 78 -17.42 2.16 4.03
C GLU A 78 -17.22 3.43 3.18
N GLU A 79 -18.15 4.37 3.24
CA GLU A 79 -17.96 5.69 2.63
C GLU A 79 -16.91 6.48 3.41
N PRO A 80 -16.02 7.24 2.73
CA PRO A 80 -15.14 8.15 3.45
C PRO A 80 -15.90 9.17 4.30
N GLU A 81 -15.59 9.24 5.60
CA GLU A 81 -16.29 10.11 6.54
C GLU A 81 -15.34 11.18 7.12
N ASN A 82 -15.95 12.24 7.65
CA ASN A 82 -15.22 13.26 8.40
C ASN A 82 -14.51 12.64 9.61
N GLY A 83 -13.23 12.95 9.76
CA GLY A 83 -12.38 12.43 10.82
C GLY A 83 -11.65 11.14 10.48
N ASP A 84 -11.90 10.52 9.33
CA ASP A 84 -11.08 9.44 8.81
C ASP A 84 -9.63 9.91 8.59
N ILE A 85 -8.68 9.04 8.93
CA ILE A 85 -7.25 9.35 8.89
C ILE A 85 -6.57 8.41 7.88
N TYR A 86 -5.73 8.97 7.01
CA TYR A 86 -4.95 8.23 6.02
C TYR A 86 -3.48 8.38 6.38
N ILE A 87 -2.81 7.26 6.69
CA ILE A 87 -1.45 7.26 7.24
C ILE A 87 -0.47 6.56 6.31
N ASP A 88 0.74 7.10 6.26
CA ASP A 88 1.90 6.46 5.65
C ASP A 88 3.16 6.80 6.44
N PHE A 89 4.05 5.82 6.62
CA PHE A 89 5.27 5.96 7.39
C PHE A 89 6.49 5.71 6.53
N GLU A 90 7.55 6.48 6.79
CA GLU A 90 8.84 6.27 6.19
C GLU A 90 9.87 5.88 7.25
N TRP A 91 10.57 4.77 7.01
CA TRP A 91 11.59 4.29 7.93
C TRP A 91 12.79 3.70 7.21
N TYR A 92 13.91 3.66 7.90
CA TYR A 92 15.16 3.09 7.45
C TYR A 92 15.32 1.68 8.02
N PRO A 93 15.13 0.61 7.22
CA PRO A 93 15.00 -0.75 7.74
C PRO A 93 16.33 -1.45 7.99
N TYR A 94 17.46 -0.83 7.64
CA TYR A 94 18.75 -1.49 7.68
C TYR A 94 19.36 -1.52 9.08
N SER A 95 20.12 -2.60 9.37
CA SER A 95 20.91 -2.73 10.61
C SER A 95 22.11 -1.79 10.61
N GLY A 96 22.44 -1.23 11.75
CA GLY A 96 23.57 -0.33 11.92
C GLY A 96 23.27 0.75 12.96
N GLU A 97 23.77 1.95 12.74
CA GLU A 97 23.59 3.09 13.64
C GLU A 97 22.10 3.51 13.76
N LEU A 98 21.29 3.26 12.73
CA LEU A 98 19.88 3.62 12.65
C LEU A 98 19.00 2.39 12.37
N GLU A 99 19.11 1.34 13.17
CA GLU A 99 18.34 0.12 12.94
C GLU A 99 16.82 0.34 13.07
N ASN A 100 16.08 0.11 11.98
CA ASN A 100 14.61 0.32 11.91
C ASN A 100 14.17 1.71 12.40
N PHE A 101 14.89 2.74 12.00
CA PHE A 101 14.65 4.12 12.40
C PHE A 101 13.50 4.75 11.61
N PHE A 102 12.46 5.22 12.30
CA PHE A 102 11.32 5.92 11.72
C PHE A 102 11.59 7.42 11.65
N TYR A 103 11.83 7.92 10.44
CA TYR A 103 12.11 9.33 10.24
C TYR A 103 10.88 10.17 9.90
N LEU A 104 9.73 9.53 9.49
CA LEU A 104 8.55 10.27 9.12
C LEU A 104 7.26 9.50 9.43
N PHE A 105 6.36 10.14 10.18
CA PHE A 105 4.97 9.72 10.37
C PHE A 105 4.09 10.74 9.66
N GLY A 106 3.51 10.38 8.50
CA GLY A 106 2.59 11.22 7.78
C GLY A 106 1.14 10.84 8.01
N TYR A 107 0.26 11.84 8.04
CA TYR A 107 -1.18 11.62 8.15
C TYR A 107 -1.98 12.71 7.46
N PHE A 108 -3.02 12.30 6.79
CA PHE A 108 -3.92 13.15 6.04
C PHE A 108 -5.35 12.95 6.53
N GLN A 109 -6.12 14.04 6.61
CA GLN A 109 -7.53 14.02 7.00
C GLN A 109 -8.36 14.94 6.12
N ILE A 110 -9.67 14.65 6.06
CA ILE A 110 -10.68 15.57 5.54
C ILE A 110 -11.71 15.83 6.62
N ASN A 111 -11.90 17.09 6.96
CA ASN A 111 -12.90 17.55 7.90
C ASN A 111 -13.67 18.71 7.27
N ASP A 112 -15.01 18.60 7.21
CA ASP A 112 -15.92 19.63 6.69
C ASP A 112 -15.52 20.20 5.31
N ASN A 113 -15.04 19.32 4.40
CA ASN A 113 -14.50 19.60 3.07
C ASN A 113 -13.15 20.33 3.05
N GLU A 114 -12.49 20.50 4.18
CA GLU A 114 -11.11 20.96 4.24
C GLU A 114 -10.16 19.77 4.40
N SER A 115 -9.15 19.70 3.55
CA SER A 115 -8.10 18.69 3.65
C SER A 115 -6.90 19.23 4.40
N SER A 116 -6.34 18.42 5.28
CA SER A 116 -5.08 18.73 5.97
C SER A 116 -4.12 17.55 5.88
N PHE A 117 -2.86 17.86 5.66
CA PHE A 117 -1.75 16.93 5.83
C PHE A 117 -0.83 17.47 6.90
N ASP A 118 -0.51 16.62 7.88
CA ASP A 118 0.47 16.90 8.91
C ASP A 118 1.49 15.74 8.98
N TYR A 119 2.64 16.04 9.58
CA TYR A 119 3.70 15.06 9.72
C TYR A 119 4.56 15.30 10.96
N LEU A 120 5.19 14.23 11.44
CA LEU A 120 6.21 14.27 12.48
C LEU A 120 7.51 13.72 11.89
N TRP A 121 8.57 14.52 11.96
CA TRP A 121 9.88 14.18 11.39
C TRP A 121 10.91 14.01 12.49
N SER A 122 11.73 12.95 12.40
CA SER A 122 12.78 12.63 13.35
C SER A 122 14.16 12.78 12.68
N ASP A 123 15.00 13.65 13.23
CA ASP A 123 16.39 13.80 12.82
C ASP A 123 17.33 12.84 13.62
N ALA A 124 16.85 12.31 14.78
CA ALA A 124 17.59 11.44 15.69
C ALA A 124 16.64 10.51 16.48
N GLU A 125 17.21 9.47 17.18
CA GLU A 125 16.42 8.48 17.91
C GLU A 125 15.56 9.03 19.05
N ASP A 126 16.03 10.06 19.75
CA ASP A 126 15.27 10.74 20.82
C ASP A 126 14.05 11.49 20.26
N GLU A 127 14.14 11.97 19.04
CA GLU A 127 12.98 12.53 18.30
C GLU A 127 12.04 11.43 17.80
N GLU A 128 12.54 10.25 17.41
CA GLU A 128 11.69 9.11 17.03
C GLU A 128 10.74 8.74 18.18
N GLU A 129 11.28 8.61 19.41
CA GLU A 129 10.47 8.30 20.59
C GLU A 129 9.39 9.35 20.83
N SER A 130 9.77 10.63 20.85
CA SER A 130 8.84 11.73 21.10
C SER A 130 7.79 11.85 19.99
N ASN A 131 8.17 11.62 18.74
CA ASN A 131 7.26 11.64 17.59
C ASN A 131 6.31 10.44 17.61
N LEU A 132 6.77 9.25 17.98
CA LEU A 132 5.89 8.11 18.22
C LEU A 132 4.84 8.44 19.28
N GLN A 133 5.26 9.01 20.42
CA GLN A 133 4.35 9.38 21.52
C GLN A 133 3.30 10.40 21.03
N ASN A 134 3.75 11.44 20.34
CA ASN A 134 2.88 12.47 19.77
C ASN A 134 1.88 11.87 18.75
N PHE A 135 2.34 10.97 17.87
CA PHE A 135 1.47 10.31 16.90
C PHE A 135 0.43 9.40 17.57
N VAL A 136 0.86 8.59 18.54
CA VAL A 136 -0.05 7.70 19.30
C VAL A 136 -1.09 8.50 20.06
N ASP A 137 -0.67 9.59 20.73
CA ASP A 137 -1.58 10.48 21.45
C ASP A 137 -2.59 11.13 20.50
N TYR A 138 -2.12 11.61 19.35
CA TYR A 138 -2.98 12.15 18.31
C TYR A 138 -4.05 11.13 17.88
N ILE A 139 -3.68 9.89 17.57
CA ILE A 139 -4.62 8.83 17.18
C ILE A 139 -5.65 8.56 18.28
N ILE A 140 -5.20 8.45 19.54
CA ILE A 140 -6.08 8.23 20.69
C ILE A 140 -7.07 9.38 20.86
N GLU A 141 -6.60 10.62 20.78
CA GLU A 141 -7.45 11.81 20.87
C GLU A 141 -8.47 11.90 19.73
N GLN A 142 -8.07 11.59 18.50
CA GLN A 142 -9.00 11.55 17.36
C GLN A 142 -10.09 10.49 17.55
N LYS A 143 -9.73 9.32 18.03
CA LYS A 143 -10.69 8.25 18.36
C LYS A 143 -11.61 8.60 19.53
N GLN A 144 -11.15 9.39 20.49
CA GLN A 144 -12.01 9.91 21.59
C GLN A 144 -13.02 10.95 21.08
N LYS A 145 -12.60 11.81 20.13
CA LYS A 145 -13.46 12.84 19.51
C LYS A 145 -14.45 12.23 18.53
N ASN A 146 -14.01 11.26 17.74
CA ASN A 146 -14.81 10.55 16.75
C ASN A 146 -14.56 9.03 16.86
N PRO A 147 -15.34 8.30 17.69
CA PRO A 147 -15.16 6.85 17.91
C PRO A 147 -15.33 6.01 16.65
N ASP A 148 -16.11 6.47 15.67
CA ASP A 148 -16.42 5.72 14.44
C ASP A 148 -15.37 5.93 13.35
N ALA A 149 -14.55 7.00 13.42
CA ALA A 149 -13.49 7.28 12.45
C ALA A 149 -12.55 6.10 12.25
N LYS A 150 -12.17 5.84 11.02
CA LYS A 150 -11.23 4.77 10.62
C LYS A 150 -9.86 5.35 10.30
N ILE A 151 -8.87 4.47 10.37
CA ILE A 151 -7.47 4.79 10.05
C ILE A 151 -7.08 3.90 8.87
N TYR A 152 -6.88 4.53 7.72
CA TYR A 152 -6.59 3.84 6.47
C TYR A 152 -5.10 3.83 6.19
N HIS A 153 -4.61 2.68 5.75
CA HIS A 153 -3.21 2.47 5.38
C HIS A 153 -3.11 1.51 4.19
N TYR A 154 -1.92 1.35 3.65
CA TYR A 154 -1.67 0.47 2.52
C TYR A 154 -0.70 -0.65 2.88
N ASN A 155 -1.19 -1.91 2.87
CA ASN A 155 -0.47 -3.07 3.33
C ASN A 155 -0.43 -3.16 4.88
N HIS A 156 0.23 -4.19 5.40
CA HIS A 156 0.26 -4.49 6.85
C HIS A 156 1.44 -3.85 7.59
N SER A 157 2.35 -3.20 6.87
CA SER A 157 3.59 -2.65 7.41
C SER A 157 3.33 -1.64 8.52
N GLU A 158 2.49 -0.64 8.28
CA GLU A 158 2.21 0.45 9.22
C GLU A 158 1.69 -0.08 10.56
N LYS A 159 0.73 -1.02 10.53
CA LYS A 159 0.21 -1.68 11.75
C LYS A 159 1.29 -2.41 12.52
N THR A 160 2.07 -3.22 11.80
CA THR A 160 3.07 -4.08 12.39
C THR A 160 4.20 -3.27 13.00
N GLU A 161 4.66 -2.26 12.28
CA GLU A 161 5.79 -1.45 12.72
C GLU A 161 5.39 -0.49 13.84
N LEU A 162 4.17 0.08 13.81
CA LEU A 162 3.64 0.90 14.91
C LEU A 162 3.59 0.11 16.23
N LEU A 163 3.12 -1.15 16.18
CA LEU A 163 3.11 -2.01 17.38
C LEU A 163 4.53 -2.31 17.88
N LYS A 164 5.48 -2.57 17.00
CA LYS A 164 6.88 -2.78 17.38
C LYS A 164 7.51 -1.55 18.01
N LEU A 165 7.22 -0.36 17.49
CA LEU A 165 7.70 0.89 18.06
C LEU A 165 7.10 1.15 19.46
N CYS A 166 5.79 0.93 19.62
CA CYS A 166 5.16 1.04 20.93
C CYS A 166 5.74 0.02 21.94
N ASP A 167 6.06 -1.20 21.50
CA ASP A 167 6.77 -2.18 22.33
C ASP A 167 8.23 -1.75 22.63
N LYS A 168 8.97 -1.21 21.64
CA LYS A 168 10.34 -0.68 21.79
C LYS A 168 10.39 0.38 22.90
N TYR A 169 9.46 1.35 22.87
CA TYR A 169 9.43 2.50 23.79
C TYR A 169 8.46 2.33 24.97
N LYS A 170 7.82 1.17 25.09
CA LYS A 170 6.84 0.87 26.18
C LYS A 170 5.75 1.94 26.33
N TYR A 171 5.25 2.42 25.21
CA TYR A 171 4.29 3.52 25.17
C TYR A 171 2.91 3.05 24.71
N LYS A 172 1.90 3.12 25.58
CA LYS A 172 0.46 2.88 25.32
C LYS A 172 0.16 1.66 24.43
N GLU A 173 0.92 0.57 24.58
CA GLU A 173 0.86 -0.62 23.73
C GLU A 173 -0.56 -1.24 23.65
N ASN A 174 -1.24 -1.35 24.77
CA ASN A 174 -2.57 -1.95 24.82
C ASN A 174 -3.62 -1.06 24.16
N GLU A 175 -3.59 0.24 24.46
CA GLU A 175 -4.54 1.22 23.92
C GLU A 175 -4.43 1.32 22.40
N ILE A 176 -3.21 1.45 21.87
CA ILE A 176 -3.03 1.51 20.42
C ILE A 176 -3.35 0.18 19.73
N LYS A 177 -3.10 -0.96 20.38
CA LYS A 177 -3.47 -2.26 19.86
C LYS A 177 -4.99 -2.42 19.71
N GLU A 178 -5.77 -1.98 20.70
CA GLU A 178 -7.24 -2.00 20.63
C GLU A 178 -7.74 -1.13 19.46
N ILE A 179 -7.14 0.04 19.24
CA ILE A 179 -7.48 0.93 18.12
C ILE A 179 -7.08 0.28 16.79
N ILE A 180 -5.90 -0.32 16.69
CA ILE A 180 -5.44 -1.03 15.49
C ILE A 180 -6.39 -2.16 15.13
N ASP A 181 -6.81 -2.96 16.10
CA ASP A 181 -7.66 -4.12 15.86
C ASP A 181 -9.11 -3.73 15.47
N SER A 182 -9.57 -2.56 15.91
CA SER A 182 -10.96 -2.10 15.68
C SER A 182 -11.11 -1.08 14.54
N SER A 183 -10.07 -0.34 14.21
CA SER A 183 -10.22 0.86 13.38
C SER A 183 -9.23 0.99 12.21
N PHE A 184 -8.15 0.18 12.17
CA PHE A 184 -7.20 0.23 11.06
C PHE A 184 -7.67 -0.61 9.88
N ILE A 185 -7.78 0.00 8.72
CA ILE A 185 -8.27 -0.60 7.47
C ILE A 185 -7.16 -0.62 6.41
N ASP A 186 -6.78 -1.83 5.97
CA ASP A 186 -5.80 -2.04 4.90
C ASP A 186 -6.48 -1.95 3.52
N LEU A 187 -6.23 -0.87 2.77
CA LEU A 187 -6.78 -0.66 1.43
C LEU A 187 -6.18 -1.57 0.36
N LEU A 188 -5.05 -2.22 0.61
CA LEU A 188 -4.51 -3.23 -0.30
C LEU A 188 -5.32 -4.52 -0.28
N LYS A 189 -6.00 -4.83 0.81
CA LYS A 189 -6.75 -6.07 0.98
C LYS A 189 -7.88 -6.24 -0.04
N PRO A 190 -8.80 -5.27 -0.25
CA PRO A 190 -9.80 -5.35 -1.32
C PRO A 190 -9.17 -5.40 -2.71
N ILE A 191 -8.07 -4.67 -2.97
CA ILE A 191 -7.35 -4.73 -4.25
C ILE A 191 -6.89 -6.15 -4.54
N ARG A 192 -6.25 -6.81 -3.59
CA ARG A 192 -5.72 -8.19 -3.77
C ARG A 192 -6.79 -9.25 -3.92
N ASN A 193 -7.89 -9.10 -3.20
CA ASN A 193 -8.89 -10.14 -3.08
C ASN A 193 -10.03 -9.96 -4.09
N SER A 194 -10.49 -8.73 -4.28
CA SER A 194 -11.70 -8.44 -5.03
C SER A 194 -11.44 -8.00 -6.47
N PHE A 195 -10.19 -7.81 -6.88
CA PHE A 195 -9.88 -7.37 -8.25
C PHE A 195 -8.87 -8.29 -8.94
N THR A 196 -9.01 -8.38 -10.27
CA THR A 196 -7.97 -8.81 -11.20
C THR A 196 -7.55 -7.60 -12.01
N ILE A 197 -6.30 -7.16 -11.85
CA ILE A 197 -5.79 -5.93 -12.48
C ILE A 197 -4.57 -6.28 -13.33
N GLY A 198 -4.48 -5.69 -14.52
CA GLY A 198 -3.38 -5.88 -15.47
C GLY A 198 -2.14 -5.05 -15.14
N LEU A 199 -1.69 -5.16 -13.89
CA LEU A 199 -0.49 -4.51 -13.36
C LEU A 199 0.59 -5.54 -12.98
N THR A 200 1.85 -5.12 -13.00
CA THR A 200 3.00 -5.96 -12.63
C THR A 200 3.13 -6.15 -11.11
N SER A 201 2.55 -5.26 -10.32
CA SER A 201 2.46 -5.38 -8.86
C SER A 201 1.20 -4.69 -8.35
N ASN A 202 0.88 -4.90 -7.06
CA ASN A 202 -0.18 -4.18 -6.36
C ASN A 202 0.41 -3.12 -5.40
N SER A 203 1.56 -2.53 -5.70
CA SER A 203 2.06 -1.38 -4.95
C SER A 203 1.12 -0.18 -5.15
N LEU A 204 1.05 0.73 -4.17
CA LEU A 204 0.20 1.92 -4.29
C LEU A 204 0.49 2.68 -5.59
N LYS A 205 1.76 2.85 -5.92
CA LYS A 205 2.23 3.49 -7.16
C LYS A 205 1.73 2.82 -8.46
N GLU A 206 1.63 1.48 -8.48
CA GLU A 206 1.05 0.79 -9.63
C GLU A 206 -0.47 0.98 -9.68
N ILE A 207 -1.15 0.96 -8.53
CA ILE A 207 -2.60 1.22 -8.43
C ILE A 207 -2.96 2.66 -8.85
N GLU A 208 -2.11 3.63 -8.58
CA GLU A 208 -2.28 5.02 -9.02
C GLU A 208 -2.48 5.14 -10.54
N LYS A 209 -1.91 4.24 -11.34
CA LYS A 209 -2.14 4.19 -12.78
C LYS A 209 -3.60 3.87 -13.13
N VAL A 210 -4.27 3.03 -12.33
CA VAL A 210 -5.71 2.75 -12.47
C VAL A 210 -6.55 3.97 -12.11
N LEU A 211 -6.06 4.77 -11.16
CA LEU A 211 -6.69 5.99 -10.69
C LEU A 211 -6.40 7.21 -11.57
N ASN A 212 -5.56 7.05 -12.61
CA ASN A 212 -5.06 8.13 -13.47
C ASN A 212 -4.33 9.24 -12.68
N ILE A 213 -3.64 8.86 -11.61
CA ILE A 213 -2.82 9.78 -10.80
C ILE A 213 -1.43 9.85 -11.42
N ASN A 214 -0.98 11.08 -11.71
CA ASN A 214 0.38 11.37 -12.17
C ASN A 214 1.15 12.02 -11.02
N ARG A 215 2.23 11.38 -10.58
CA ARG A 215 3.14 11.98 -9.61
C ARG A 215 4.02 13.02 -10.28
N LEU A 216 4.18 14.15 -9.63
CA LEU A 216 5.03 15.24 -10.09
C LEU A 216 6.33 15.34 -9.27
N GLU A 217 6.45 14.58 -8.18
CA GLU A 217 7.57 14.63 -7.24
C GLU A 217 8.81 13.93 -7.82
N GLU A 218 9.99 14.38 -7.34
CA GLU A 218 11.27 13.76 -7.66
C GLU A 218 11.42 12.38 -7.01
N VAL A 219 10.96 12.21 -5.76
CA VAL A 219 10.91 10.91 -5.07
C VAL A 219 9.73 10.12 -5.60
N GLN A 220 10.01 8.97 -6.19
CA GLN A 220 8.99 8.15 -6.83
C GLN A 220 8.87 6.72 -6.28
N SER A 221 9.51 6.40 -5.17
CA SER A 221 9.39 5.09 -4.50
C SER A 221 9.96 5.15 -3.09
N GLY A 222 9.48 4.28 -2.18
CA GLY A 222 10.06 4.14 -0.84
C GLY A 222 11.56 3.82 -0.85
N GLY A 223 12.05 3.05 -1.85
CA GLY A 223 13.48 2.82 -2.02
C GLY A 223 14.28 4.08 -2.40
N GLN A 224 13.65 5.04 -3.06
CA GLN A 224 14.26 6.34 -3.35
C GLN A 224 14.16 7.26 -2.14
N SER A 225 13.05 7.23 -1.40
CA SER A 225 12.89 7.92 -0.11
C SER A 225 14.01 7.53 0.85
N MET A 226 14.29 6.23 1.00
CA MET A 226 15.41 5.74 1.81
C MET A 226 16.77 6.29 1.36
N LYS A 227 17.06 6.33 0.06
CA LYS A 227 18.33 6.90 -0.47
C LYS A 227 18.42 8.41 -0.20
N TYR A 228 17.30 9.13 -0.32
CA TYR A 228 17.26 10.55 0.02
C TYR A 228 17.48 10.75 1.51
N PHE A 229 16.89 9.88 2.35
CA PHE A 229 17.15 9.90 3.78
C PHE A 229 18.63 9.60 4.11
N GLU A 230 19.28 8.64 3.43
CA GLU A 230 20.72 8.40 3.56
C GLU A 230 21.53 9.66 3.22
N SER A 231 21.21 10.33 2.11
CA SER A 231 21.86 11.57 1.71
C SER A 231 21.60 12.71 2.74
N PHE A 232 20.39 12.79 3.28
CA PHE A 232 20.06 13.72 4.35
C PHE A 232 20.89 13.45 5.60
N TYR A 233 20.89 12.25 6.11
CA TYR A 233 21.44 11.89 7.41
C TYR A 233 22.97 11.79 7.39
N PHE A 234 23.55 11.08 6.41
CA PHE A 234 24.98 10.82 6.36
C PHE A 234 25.79 11.90 5.60
N GLU A 235 25.17 12.59 4.66
CA GLU A 235 25.84 13.59 3.82
C GLU A 235 25.44 15.03 4.17
N ASN A 236 24.54 15.25 5.14
CA ASN A 236 24.00 16.54 5.53
C ASN A 236 23.29 17.28 4.38
N ASN A 237 22.62 16.56 3.48
CA ASN A 237 21.88 17.15 2.37
C ASN A 237 20.44 17.52 2.81
N TRP A 238 20.29 18.66 3.46
CA TRP A 238 19.02 19.15 3.99
C TRP A 238 17.95 19.42 2.92
N ASN A 239 18.34 19.58 1.65
CA ASN A 239 17.40 19.93 0.58
C ASN A 239 16.42 18.79 0.27
N VAL A 240 16.84 17.54 0.46
CA VAL A 240 16.01 16.36 0.12
C VAL A 240 14.89 16.07 1.13
N LYS A 241 14.94 16.67 2.33
CA LYS A 241 13.89 16.49 3.36
C LYS A 241 12.52 16.90 2.84
N LYS A 242 12.44 18.02 2.12
CA LYS A 242 11.18 18.50 1.53
C LYS A 242 10.61 17.51 0.52
N ASP A 243 11.46 16.90 -0.28
CA ASP A 243 11.03 15.97 -1.33
C ASP A 243 10.48 14.68 -0.71
N ILE A 244 11.08 14.20 0.40
CA ILE A 244 10.59 13.06 1.16
C ILE A 244 9.21 13.37 1.79
N ILE A 245 9.05 14.55 2.39
CA ILE A 245 7.79 14.97 3.00
C ILE A 245 6.68 15.09 1.95
N GLU A 246 6.97 15.68 0.79
CA GLU A 246 5.99 15.81 -0.30
C GLU A 246 5.61 14.45 -0.88
N TYR A 247 6.58 13.53 -1.01
CA TYR A 247 6.32 12.14 -1.41
C TYR A 247 5.35 11.45 -0.45
N ASN A 248 5.62 11.49 0.86
CA ASN A 248 4.77 10.89 1.89
C ASN A 248 3.37 11.54 1.94
N LYS A 249 3.30 12.87 1.80
CA LYS A 249 2.04 13.59 1.68
C LYS A 249 1.19 13.03 0.54
N GLN A 250 1.79 12.86 -0.63
CA GLN A 250 1.08 12.32 -1.79
C GLN A 250 0.64 10.89 -1.56
N ASP A 251 1.44 10.04 -0.90
CA ASP A 251 1.03 8.68 -0.55
C ASP A 251 -0.22 8.71 0.36
N CYS A 252 -0.25 9.56 1.39
CA CYS A 252 -1.42 9.73 2.25
C CYS A 252 -2.66 10.26 1.50
N GLU A 253 -2.49 11.27 0.62
CA GLU A 253 -3.59 11.81 -0.20
C GLU A 253 -4.13 10.76 -1.19
N ASN A 254 -3.24 9.96 -1.78
CA ASN A 254 -3.61 8.91 -2.74
C ASN A 254 -4.35 7.75 -2.06
N LEU A 255 -4.13 7.50 -0.77
CA LEU A 255 -4.96 6.56 -0.01
C LEU A 255 -6.42 7.02 0.07
N TYR A 256 -6.67 8.30 0.28
CA TYR A 256 -8.03 8.85 0.25
C TYR A 256 -8.67 8.71 -1.13
N ILE A 257 -7.92 9.01 -2.21
CA ILE A 257 -8.43 8.85 -3.59
C ILE A 257 -8.75 7.38 -3.88
N LEU A 258 -7.87 6.47 -3.46
CA LEU A 258 -8.08 5.02 -3.57
C LEU A 258 -9.31 4.55 -2.79
N HIS A 259 -9.49 5.04 -1.56
CA HIS A 259 -10.65 4.71 -0.74
C HIS A 259 -11.95 5.11 -1.44
N LYS A 260 -12.04 6.34 -1.96
CA LYS A 260 -13.20 6.81 -2.77
C LYS A 260 -13.44 5.95 -4.00
N TRP A 261 -12.37 5.57 -4.69
CA TRP A 261 -12.49 4.71 -5.87
C TRP A 261 -13.04 3.33 -5.50
N LEU A 262 -12.54 2.70 -4.44
CA LEU A 262 -13.04 1.41 -3.94
C LEU A 262 -14.51 1.48 -3.54
N TYR A 263 -14.91 2.53 -2.84
CA TYR A 263 -16.31 2.76 -2.47
C TYR A 263 -17.20 2.90 -3.71
N ASN A 264 -16.78 3.65 -4.73
CA ASN A 264 -17.50 3.77 -5.98
C ASN A 264 -17.61 2.45 -6.75
N GLN A 265 -16.54 1.63 -6.77
CA GLN A 265 -16.59 0.30 -7.39
C GLN A 265 -17.58 -0.63 -6.69
N LYS A 266 -17.70 -0.56 -5.37
CA LYS A 266 -18.72 -1.29 -4.60
C LYS A 266 -20.15 -0.94 -5.06
N HIS A 267 -20.44 0.33 -5.26
CA HIS A 267 -21.78 0.78 -5.70
C HIS A 267 -22.12 0.30 -7.11
N LEU A 268 -21.16 0.27 -8.03
CA LEU A 268 -21.37 -0.24 -9.38
C LEU A 268 -21.73 -1.74 -9.44
N LEU A 269 -21.53 -2.48 -8.35
CA LEU A 269 -21.95 -3.89 -8.26
C LEU A 269 -23.39 -4.06 -7.77
N SER A 270 -24.00 -3.00 -7.28
CA SER A 270 -25.36 -3.04 -6.69
C SER A 270 -26.45 -2.61 -7.72
N ASP A 271 -26.03 -2.05 -8.84
CA ASP A 271 -26.88 -1.66 -9.99
C ASP A 271 -26.89 -2.77 -11.06
#